data_7d1521e169fab593b5af34bd1fbd8086
#
_entry.id   7d1521e169fab593b5af34bd1fbd8086
#
_cell.length_a   1.000
_cell.length_b   1.000
_cell.length_c   1.000
_cell.angle_alpha   90.00
_cell.angle_beta   90.00
_cell.angle_gamma   90.00
#
_symmetry.space_group_name_H-M   'P 1'
#
loop_
_entity.id
_entity.type
_entity.pdbx_description
1 polymer ?
#
loop_
_entity_poly.entity_id
_entity_poly.type
_entity_poly.pdbx_seq_one_letter_code
_entity_poly.pdbx_strand_id
1 'polypeptide(L)'
;MTERAEQHGISYASAGVDIEAGDRAVELIKPLASRASRPEVMGGLGGFAGLFKLRGGYREPILASSTDGVGTKLAVAQAMDKHDTVGLDLVAMVVDDLVVCGAEPLFLQDYIAVGRTVPERISELVSGIAEGCVQAGCALLGGETAEHPGLMAPHHYDLSAFGVGIVEADDLLGPERVRPGDVIIAMGSSGLHSNGYSLARKVLLEIDRMNLAGHVEEFGRTLGEELLEPTRIYARDCRALA
;
A
#
# COMPACT_ATOMS: atom_id res chain seq x y z
N MET A 1 32.60 32.76 38.75
CA MET A 1 31.89 33.12 37.48
C MET A 1 31.64 31.84 36.72
N THR A 2 30.44 31.32 36.88
CA THR A 2 30.01 30.06 36.28
C THR A 2 29.54 30.39 34.87
N GLU A 3 30.25 29.87 33.85
CA GLU A 3 29.77 29.84 32.48
C GLU A 3 28.46 29.08 32.44
N ARG A 4 27.37 29.78 32.16
CA ARG A 4 26.12 29.16 31.77
C ARG A 4 26.36 28.51 30.42
N ALA A 5 26.39 27.18 30.40
CA ALA A 5 26.25 26.42 29.18
C ALA A 5 24.98 26.92 28.45
N GLU A 6 25.15 27.40 27.24
CA GLU A 6 24.06 27.69 26.34
C GLU A 6 23.23 26.39 26.21
N GLN A 7 22.06 26.37 26.84
CA GLN A 7 21.07 25.31 26.59
C GLN A 7 20.62 25.47 25.14
N HIS A 8 21.24 24.74 24.22
CA HIS A 8 20.60 24.47 22.93
C HIS A 8 19.25 23.83 23.23
N GLY A 9 18.18 24.56 22.92
CA GLY A 9 16.84 24.12 23.22
C GLY A 9 16.61 22.74 22.62
N ILE A 10 16.18 21.78 23.42
CA ILE A 10 15.76 20.46 22.97
C ILE A 10 14.55 20.67 22.06
N SER A 11 14.60 20.19 20.82
CA SER A 11 13.55 20.31 19.82
C SER A 11 13.23 18.94 19.23
N TYR A 12 12.06 18.82 18.59
CA TYR A 12 11.72 17.61 17.82
C TYR A 12 12.76 17.30 16.75
N ALA A 13 13.25 18.30 16.04
CA ALA A 13 14.32 18.15 15.05
C ALA A 13 15.60 17.57 15.65
N SER A 14 16.01 18.01 16.87
CA SER A 14 17.16 17.45 17.56
C SER A 14 16.94 16.00 18.04
N ALA A 15 15.69 15.58 18.15
CA ALA A 15 15.29 14.20 18.47
C ALA A 15 15.09 13.33 17.22
N GLY A 16 15.31 13.88 16.02
CA GLY A 16 15.22 13.16 14.77
C GLY A 16 13.83 13.21 14.11
N VAL A 17 12.92 14.09 14.55
CA VAL A 17 11.57 14.26 13.98
C VAL A 17 11.51 15.60 13.25
N ASP A 18 11.23 15.56 11.94
CA ASP A 18 11.16 16.75 11.07
C ASP A 18 9.71 17.10 10.77
N ILE A 19 9.15 18.05 11.54
CA ILE A 19 7.75 18.49 11.40
C ILE A 19 7.53 19.17 10.04
N GLU A 20 8.49 20.01 9.57
CA GLU A 20 8.35 20.72 8.29
C GLU A 20 8.34 19.74 7.11
N ALA A 21 9.18 18.69 7.16
CA ALA A 21 9.16 17.62 6.18
C ALA A 21 7.82 16.86 6.19
N GLY A 22 7.24 16.63 7.38
CA GLY A 22 5.91 16.05 7.52
C GLY A 22 4.83 16.89 6.85
N ASP A 23 4.78 18.19 7.16
CA ASP A 23 3.83 19.12 6.56
C ASP A 23 3.96 19.18 5.03
N ARG A 24 5.20 19.22 4.52
CA ARG A 24 5.46 19.19 3.08
C ARG A 24 5.00 17.88 2.44
N ALA A 25 5.21 16.73 3.08
CA ALA A 25 4.72 15.44 2.59
C ALA A 25 3.19 15.47 2.45
N VAL A 26 2.47 15.98 3.46
CA VAL A 26 1.00 16.13 3.40
C VAL A 26 0.56 16.98 2.22
N GLU A 27 1.23 18.10 1.93
CA GLU A 27 0.90 18.94 0.77
C GLU A 27 1.11 18.20 -0.56
N LEU A 28 2.15 17.39 -0.68
CA LEU A 28 2.42 16.60 -1.89
C LEU A 28 1.40 15.47 -2.11
N ILE A 29 0.89 14.86 -1.04
CA ILE A 29 -0.04 13.71 -1.16
C ILE A 29 -1.51 14.14 -1.37
N LYS A 30 -1.92 15.34 -0.98
CA LYS A 30 -3.30 15.84 -1.13
C LYS A 30 -3.88 15.63 -2.54
N PRO A 31 -3.20 16.06 -3.64
CA PRO A 31 -3.73 15.86 -4.98
C PRO A 31 -3.78 14.39 -5.39
N LEU A 32 -2.87 13.56 -4.87
CA LEU A 32 -2.83 12.13 -5.16
C LEU A 32 -4.02 11.42 -4.54
N ALA A 33 -4.28 11.62 -3.27
CA ALA A 33 -5.44 11.06 -2.58
C ALA A 33 -6.77 11.55 -3.19
N SER A 34 -6.82 12.81 -3.65
CA SER A 34 -8.01 13.34 -4.33
C SER A 34 -8.34 12.60 -5.64
N ARG A 35 -7.34 12.06 -6.36
CA ARG A 35 -7.56 11.23 -7.55
C ARG A 35 -8.26 9.90 -7.22
N ALA A 36 -7.95 9.34 -6.05
CA ALA A 36 -8.52 8.11 -5.55
C ALA A 36 -9.72 8.38 -4.62
N SER A 37 -10.57 9.35 -4.95
CA SER A 37 -11.75 9.67 -4.16
C SER A 37 -13.02 9.07 -4.76
N ARG A 38 -14.05 8.91 -3.92
CA ARG A 38 -15.40 8.47 -4.31
C ARG A 38 -16.43 9.48 -3.80
N PRO A 39 -17.64 9.53 -4.42
CA PRO A 39 -18.70 10.46 -3.98
C PRO A 39 -19.16 10.24 -2.54
N GLU A 40 -18.90 9.10 -1.96
CA GLU A 40 -19.23 8.75 -0.58
C GLU A 40 -18.24 9.30 0.44
N VAL A 41 -17.06 9.73 0.03
CA VAL A 41 -16.06 10.34 0.92
C VAL A 41 -16.58 11.67 1.42
N MET A 42 -16.56 11.88 2.73
CA MET A 42 -17.01 13.10 3.39
C MET A 42 -15.81 13.86 3.95
N GLY A 43 -15.67 15.11 3.54
CA GLY A 43 -14.51 15.92 3.94
C GLY A 43 -13.29 15.70 3.05
N GLY A 44 -12.10 15.98 3.59
CA GLY A 44 -10.82 15.84 2.89
C GLY A 44 -9.73 15.40 3.84
N LEU A 45 -8.49 15.25 3.32
CA LEU A 45 -7.31 14.96 4.14
C LEU A 45 -7.08 16.06 5.19
N GLY A 46 -6.67 15.65 6.41
CA GLY A 46 -6.33 16.54 7.52
C GLY A 46 -7.31 16.49 8.69
N GLY A 47 -8.39 15.70 8.60
CA GLY A 47 -9.24 15.36 9.75
C GLY A 47 -8.63 14.21 10.58
N PHE A 48 -9.04 14.10 11.87
CA PHE A 48 -8.60 12.98 12.72
C PHE A 48 -9.18 11.63 12.32
N ALA A 49 -10.28 11.61 11.57
CA ALA A 49 -10.91 10.40 11.05
C ALA A 49 -11.34 10.60 9.60
N GLY A 50 -11.17 9.58 8.80
CA GLY A 50 -11.78 9.49 7.48
C GLY A 50 -13.26 9.17 7.61
N LEU A 51 -14.12 9.90 6.89
CA LEU A 51 -15.57 9.71 6.93
C LEU A 51 -16.06 9.21 5.58
N PHE A 52 -16.81 8.11 5.60
CA PHE A 52 -17.37 7.50 4.41
C PHE A 52 -18.87 7.24 4.62
N LYS A 53 -19.70 7.81 3.74
CA LYS A 53 -21.16 7.67 3.81
C LYS A 53 -21.58 6.44 3.01
N LEU A 54 -22.11 5.42 3.68
CA LEU A 54 -22.71 4.30 2.97
C LEU A 54 -23.91 4.77 2.14
N ARG A 55 -23.99 4.28 0.89
CA ARG A 55 -25.17 4.48 0.04
C ARG A 55 -26.36 3.74 0.64
N GLY A 56 -27.56 4.25 0.38
CA GLY A 56 -28.78 3.49 0.65
C GLY A 56 -28.97 2.34 -0.38
N GLY A 57 -29.89 1.44 -0.07
CA GLY A 57 -30.29 0.37 -0.98
C GLY A 57 -29.83 -1.02 -0.60
N TYR A 58 -28.96 -1.13 0.38
CA TYR A 58 -28.62 -2.44 0.98
C TYR A 58 -29.78 -2.97 1.80
N ARG A 59 -29.97 -4.29 1.76
CA ARG A 59 -31.00 -5.04 2.53
C ARG A 59 -30.41 -5.58 3.82
N GLU A 60 -29.31 -6.32 3.71
CA GLU A 60 -28.59 -6.94 4.82
C GLU A 60 -27.07 -6.85 4.59
N PRO A 61 -26.49 -5.63 4.68
CA PRO A 61 -25.08 -5.42 4.36
C PRO A 61 -24.15 -5.98 5.42
N ILE A 62 -23.10 -6.66 4.96
CA ILE A 62 -21.99 -7.13 5.77
C ILE A 62 -20.76 -6.28 5.41
N LEU A 63 -20.07 -5.74 6.42
CA LEU A 63 -18.77 -5.10 6.24
C LEU A 63 -17.68 -6.18 6.32
N ALA A 64 -16.84 -6.23 5.31
CA ALA A 64 -15.61 -7.00 5.30
C ALA A 64 -14.42 -6.07 5.52
N SER A 65 -13.39 -6.54 6.19
CA SER A 65 -12.15 -5.78 6.36
C SER A 65 -10.94 -6.67 6.19
N SER A 66 -9.89 -6.12 5.61
CA SER A 66 -8.58 -6.76 5.49
C SER A 66 -7.49 -5.77 5.89
N THR A 67 -6.37 -6.28 6.41
CA THR A 67 -5.16 -5.51 6.65
C THR A 67 -3.96 -6.32 6.22
N ASP A 68 -3.09 -5.72 5.42
CA ASP A 68 -1.87 -6.35 4.96
C ASP A 68 -0.76 -5.31 4.73
N GLY A 69 0.43 -5.79 4.42
CA GLY A 69 1.60 -5.01 4.04
C GLY A 69 2.22 -5.50 2.74
N VAL A 70 3.24 -4.79 2.25
CA VAL A 70 3.99 -5.21 1.06
C VAL A 70 5.00 -6.32 1.38
N GLY A 71 5.52 -6.33 2.59
CA GLY A 71 6.53 -7.29 3.01
C GLY A 71 7.92 -7.03 2.40
N THR A 72 8.71 -8.10 2.22
CA THR A 72 10.14 -7.97 1.92
C THR A 72 10.48 -7.58 0.48
N LYS A 73 9.49 -7.39 -0.40
CA LYS A 73 9.64 -6.71 -1.70
C LYS A 73 10.16 -5.28 -1.51
N LEU A 74 9.79 -4.62 -0.40
CA LEU A 74 10.27 -3.28 -0.05
C LEU A 74 11.80 -3.16 -0.03
N ALA A 75 12.52 -4.24 0.34
CA ALA A 75 13.98 -4.22 0.31
C ALA A 75 14.55 -4.10 -1.12
N VAL A 76 13.82 -4.59 -2.13
CA VAL A 76 14.20 -4.39 -3.54
C VAL A 76 13.92 -2.94 -3.95
N ALA A 77 12.76 -2.39 -3.58
CA ALA A 77 12.42 -0.99 -3.84
C ALA A 77 13.45 -0.02 -3.23
N GLN A 78 13.84 -0.27 -1.99
CA GLN A 78 14.87 0.51 -1.28
C GLN A 78 16.25 0.40 -1.95
N ALA A 79 16.64 -0.81 -2.39
CA ALA A 79 17.91 -1.03 -3.07
C ALA A 79 17.98 -0.41 -4.47
N MET A 80 16.84 -0.30 -5.15
CA MET A 80 16.70 0.30 -6.48
C MET A 80 16.38 1.80 -6.44
N ASP A 81 16.15 2.36 -5.24
CA ASP A 81 15.64 3.74 -5.05
C ASP A 81 14.41 4.03 -5.93
N LYS A 82 13.48 3.07 -5.99
CA LYS A 82 12.26 3.12 -6.79
C LYS A 82 11.05 2.79 -5.92
N HIS A 83 10.20 3.76 -5.66
CA HIS A 83 9.19 3.69 -4.61
C HIS A 83 7.74 3.78 -5.10
N ASP A 84 7.52 4.16 -6.35
CA ASP A 84 6.21 4.42 -6.95
C ASP A 84 5.39 3.15 -7.28
N THR A 85 6.03 1.97 -7.28
CA THR A 85 5.39 0.69 -7.64
C THR A 85 4.79 -0.05 -6.45
N VAL A 86 5.48 -0.01 -5.30
CA VAL A 86 5.10 -0.83 -4.13
C VAL A 86 3.80 -0.40 -3.45
N GLY A 87 3.31 0.82 -3.73
CA GLY A 87 1.99 1.25 -3.32
C GLY A 87 0.86 0.47 -4.02
N LEU A 88 1.06 0.07 -5.28
CA LEU A 88 0.14 -0.82 -6.01
C LEU A 88 0.10 -2.21 -5.37
N ASP A 89 1.28 -2.74 -4.98
CA ASP A 89 1.36 -4.03 -4.27
C ASP A 89 0.56 -3.96 -2.96
N LEU A 90 0.70 -2.89 -2.19
CA LEU A 90 -0.03 -2.70 -0.93
C LEU A 90 -1.54 -2.75 -1.14
N VAL A 91 -2.05 -2.00 -2.13
CA VAL A 91 -3.49 -1.98 -2.43
C VAL A 91 -3.97 -3.36 -2.88
N ALA A 92 -3.22 -4.03 -3.77
CA ALA A 92 -3.58 -5.36 -4.25
C ALA A 92 -3.73 -6.36 -3.10
N MET A 93 -2.75 -6.41 -2.16
CA MET A 93 -2.81 -7.32 -1.01
C MET A 93 -4.08 -7.13 -0.18
N VAL A 94 -4.52 -5.90 0.02
CA VAL A 94 -5.68 -5.58 0.84
C VAL A 94 -7.01 -5.79 0.09
N VAL A 95 -7.12 -5.29 -1.16
CA VAL A 95 -8.41 -5.32 -1.87
C VAL A 95 -8.72 -6.69 -2.45
N ASP A 96 -7.71 -7.47 -2.83
CA ASP A 96 -7.92 -8.81 -3.35
C ASP A 96 -8.44 -9.76 -2.26
N ASP A 97 -8.04 -9.57 -1.00
CA ASP A 97 -8.64 -10.25 0.16
C ASP A 97 -10.13 -9.91 0.37
N LEU A 98 -10.52 -8.67 0.08
CA LEU A 98 -11.92 -8.26 0.20
C LEU A 98 -12.78 -8.91 -0.88
N VAL A 99 -12.29 -8.98 -2.11
CA VAL A 99 -13.11 -9.47 -3.23
C VAL A 99 -13.25 -10.99 -3.26
N VAL A 100 -12.35 -11.77 -2.63
CA VAL A 100 -12.49 -13.22 -2.53
C VAL A 100 -13.69 -13.64 -1.69
N CYS A 101 -14.21 -12.79 -0.81
CA CYS A 101 -15.47 -13.02 -0.11
C CYS A 101 -16.68 -12.33 -0.77
N GLY A 102 -16.51 -11.75 -1.97
CA GLY A 102 -17.58 -11.07 -2.72
C GLY A 102 -17.73 -9.59 -2.38
N ALA A 103 -16.92 -9.04 -1.47
CA ALA A 103 -17.10 -7.67 -1.01
C ALA A 103 -16.61 -6.64 -2.05
N GLU A 104 -17.39 -5.57 -2.22
CA GLU A 104 -16.95 -4.37 -2.93
C GLU A 104 -15.99 -3.57 -2.06
N PRO A 105 -14.74 -3.33 -2.48
CA PRO A 105 -13.84 -2.43 -1.78
C PRO A 105 -14.42 -1.00 -1.76
N LEU A 106 -14.60 -0.43 -0.57
CA LEU A 106 -15.14 0.92 -0.40
C LEU A 106 -14.03 1.95 -0.23
N PHE A 107 -13.14 1.70 0.70
CA PHE A 107 -12.02 2.59 0.99
C PHE A 107 -10.85 1.84 1.62
N LEU A 108 -9.71 2.50 1.59
CA LEU A 108 -8.45 2.07 2.17
C LEU A 108 -7.85 3.23 2.99
N GLN A 109 -7.16 2.90 4.06
CA GLN A 109 -6.28 3.78 4.82
C GLN A 109 -4.91 3.13 4.93
N ASP A 110 -3.85 3.91 4.71
CA ASP A 110 -2.47 3.43 4.80
C ASP A 110 -1.81 3.82 6.13
N TYR A 111 -0.72 3.12 6.45
CA TYR A 111 0.23 3.48 7.49
C TYR A 111 1.64 3.35 6.92
N ILE A 112 2.35 4.47 6.86
CA ILE A 112 3.71 4.57 6.33
C ILE A 112 4.67 4.83 7.50
N ALA A 113 5.39 3.80 7.93
CA ALA A 113 6.45 3.91 8.94
C ALA A 113 7.77 4.21 8.23
N VAL A 114 8.48 5.27 8.65
CA VAL A 114 9.75 5.67 8.05
C VAL A 114 10.82 5.89 9.11
N GLY A 115 12.08 5.58 8.78
CA GLY A 115 13.20 5.93 9.65
C GLY A 115 13.52 7.43 9.63
N ARG A 116 13.25 8.08 8.48
CA ARG A 116 13.33 9.53 8.28
C ARG A 116 12.32 9.97 7.22
N THR A 117 11.62 11.05 7.49
CA THR A 117 10.67 11.65 6.54
C THR A 117 11.41 12.30 5.39
N VAL A 118 11.18 11.79 4.17
CA VAL A 118 11.62 12.35 2.90
C VAL A 118 10.34 12.60 2.08
N PRO A 119 9.89 13.85 1.97
CA PRO A 119 8.58 14.19 1.38
C PRO A 119 8.38 13.63 -0.03
N GLU A 120 9.41 13.67 -0.86
CA GLU A 120 9.37 13.16 -2.23
C GLU A 120 9.13 11.64 -2.25
N ARG A 121 9.82 10.89 -1.39
CA ARG A 121 9.63 9.42 -1.26
C ARG A 121 8.23 9.09 -0.77
N ILE A 122 7.71 9.81 0.24
CA ILE A 122 6.33 9.64 0.70
C ILE A 122 5.36 9.89 -0.46
N SER A 123 5.58 10.93 -1.25
CA SER A 123 4.77 11.23 -2.43
C SER A 123 4.78 10.10 -3.46
N GLU A 124 5.94 9.49 -3.73
CA GLU A 124 6.04 8.34 -4.64
C GLU A 124 5.26 7.13 -4.10
N LEU A 125 5.43 6.79 -2.83
CA LEU A 125 4.69 5.70 -2.18
C LEU A 125 3.18 5.90 -2.29
N VAL A 126 2.70 7.10 -1.90
CA VAL A 126 1.27 7.43 -1.97
C VAL A 126 0.76 7.53 -3.40
N SER A 127 1.60 7.89 -4.37
CA SER A 127 1.24 7.86 -5.80
C SER A 127 0.86 6.45 -6.25
N GLY A 128 1.65 5.44 -5.86
CA GLY A 128 1.33 4.04 -6.12
C GLY A 128 0.07 3.56 -5.40
N ILE A 129 -0.12 3.97 -4.14
CA ILE A 129 -1.33 3.64 -3.37
C ILE A 129 -2.58 4.25 -4.02
N ALA A 130 -2.52 5.53 -4.38
CA ALA A 130 -3.64 6.23 -5.03
C ALA A 130 -3.98 5.59 -6.38
N GLU A 131 -2.98 5.26 -7.19
CA GLU A 131 -3.19 4.55 -8.46
C GLU A 131 -3.84 3.18 -8.25
N GLY A 132 -3.37 2.41 -7.27
CA GLY A 132 -3.96 1.12 -6.91
C GLY A 132 -5.43 1.27 -6.49
N CYS A 133 -5.76 2.27 -5.68
CA CYS A 133 -7.14 2.55 -5.28
C CYS A 133 -8.03 2.91 -6.48
N VAL A 134 -7.51 3.69 -7.45
CA VAL A 134 -8.22 3.99 -8.71
C VAL A 134 -8.48 2.73 -9.50
N GLN A 135 -7.49 1.83 -9.64
CA GLN A 135 -7.65 0.55 -10.34
C GLN A 135 -8.66 -0.36 -9.62
N ALA A 136 -8.60 -0.46 -8.31
CA ALA A 136 -9.54 -1.23 -7.51
C ALA A 136 -10.96 -0.64 -7.49
N GLY A 137 -11.10 0.66 -7.70
CA GLY A 137 -12.38 1.38 -7.61
C GLY A 137 -12.77 1.73 -6.17
N CYS A 138 -11.83 1.76 -5.25
CA CYS A 138 -12.01 2.20 -3.86
C CYS A 138 -11.45 3.60 -3.63
N ALA A 139 -11.78 4.21 -2.49
CA ALA A 139 -11.22 5.49 -2.10
C ALA A 139 -9.97 5.33 -1.23
N LEU A 140 -8.95 6.17 -1.44
CA LEU A 140 -7.92 6.42 -0.43
C LEU A 140 -8.49 7.45 0.55
N LEU A 141 -8.99 6.95 1.69
CA LEU A 141 -9.77 7.76 2.64
C LEU A 141 -8.88 8.62 3.55
N GLY A 142 -7.64 8.20 3.75
CA GLY A 142 -6.65 8.84 4.60
C GLY A 142 -5.53 7.86 4.92
N GLY A 143 -4.70 8.23 5.87
CA GLY A 143 -3.59 7.42 6.32
C GLY A 143 -2.78 8.12 7.40
N GLU A 144 -1.65 7.53 7.76
CA GLU A 144 -0.70 8.05 8.74
C GLU A 144 0.72 7.87 8.22
N THR A 145 1.55 8.88 8.42
CA THR A 145 3.00 8.77 8.21
C THR A 145 3.70 9.01 9.54
N ALA A 146 4.44 8.02 10.02
CA ALA A 146 5.11 8.08 11.30
C ALA A 146 6.64 7.94 11.15
N GLU A 147 7.38 8.88 11.73
CA GLU A 147 8.83 8.87 11.77
C GLU A 147 9.31 8.12 13.02
N HIS A 148 10.20 7.15 12.83
CA HIS A 148 10.67 6.23 13.86
C HIS A 148 12.20 6.33 14.08
N PRO A 149 12.73 7.49 14.53
CA PRO A 149 14.15 7.63 14.79
C PRO A 149 14.61 6.69 15.91
N GLY A 150 15.71 5.99 15.66
CA GLY A 150 16.24 5.00 16.61
C GLY A 150 15.58 3.61 16.55
N LEU A 151 14.42 3.47 15.94
CA LEU A 151 13.74 2.19 15.70
C LEU A 151 14.00 1.68 14.28
N MET A 152 13.99 2.57 13.29
CA MET A 152 14.27 2.27 11.88
C MET A 152 15.51 3.02 11.39
N ALA A 153 16.26 2.41 10.48
CA ALA A 153 17.34 3.13 9.80
C ALA A 153 16.78 4.26 8.92
N PRO A 154 17.48 5.38 8.74
CA PRO A 154 16.92 6.58 8.07
C PRO A 154 16.40 6.36 6.65
N HIS A 155 16.91 5.36 5.94
CA HIS A 155 16.48 5.03 4.57
C HIS A 155 15.44 3.93 4.50
N HIS A 156 15.14 3.29 5.63
CA HIS A 156 14.12 2.24 5.69
C HIS A 156 12.71 2.82 5.85
N TYR A 157 11.77 2.08 5.33
CA TYR A 157 10.34 2.31 5.55
C TYR A 157 9.60 0.98 5.51
N ASP A 158 8.41 0.97 6.07
CA ASP A 158 7.45 -0.12 5.96
C ASP A 158 6.07 0.43 5.61
N LEU A 159 5.28 -0.37 4.92
CA LEU A 159 3.95 -0.01 4.45
C LEU A 159 2.94 -1.05 4.92
N SER A 160 1.86 -0.57 5.49
CA SER A 160 0.67 -1.37 5.74
C SER A 160 -0.59 -0.59 5.38
N ALA A 161 -1.69 -1.29 5.15
CA ALA A 161 -2.96 -0.65 4.92
C ALA A 161 -4.10 -1.46 5.53
N PHE A 162 -5.20 -0.78 5.78
CA PHE A 162 -6.46 -1.34 6.22
C PHE A 162 -7.54 -0.96 5.21
N GLY A 163 -8.21 -1.97 4.67
CA GLY A 163 -9.30 -1.81 3.71
C GLY A 163 -10.63 -2.26 4.29
N VAL A 164 -11.69 -1.60 3.84
CA VAL A 164 -13.07 -1.96 4.15
C VAL A 164 -13.84 -2.15 2.86
N GLY A 165 -14.56 -3.26 2.80
CA GLY A 165 -15.50 -3.59 1.73
C GLY A 165 -16.90 -3.86 2.27
N ILE A 166 -17.86 -4.00 1.38
CA ILE A 166 -19.26 -4.31 1.70
C ILE A 166 -19.78 -5.37 0.76
N VAL A 167 -20.60 -6.28 1.29
CA VAL A 167 -21.27 -7.32 0.53
C VAL A 167 -22.67 -7.54 1.11
N GLU A 168 -23.66 -7.89 0.28
CA GLU A 168 -24.95 -8.38 0.78
C GLU A 168 -24.79 -9.78 1.39
N ALA A 169 -25.52 -10.08 2.45
CA ALA A 169 -25.43 -11.37 3.12
C ALA A 169 -25.69 -12.55 2.16
N ASP A 170 -26.64 -12.39 1.24
CA ASP A 170 -26.97 -13.41 0.24
C ASP A 170 -25.87 -13.60 -0.83
N ASP A 171 -25.00 -12.59 -1.04
CA ASP A 171 -23.95 -12.59 -2.06
C ASP A 171 -22.57 -12.95 -1.47
N LEU A 172 -22.48 -13.19 -0.16
CA LEU A 172 -21.23 -13.56 0.49
C LEU A 172 -20.67 -14.86 -0.12
N LEU A 173 -19.43 -14.81 -0.60
CA LEU A 173 -18.73 -15.97 -1.14
C LEU A 173 -17.98 -16.71 -0.03
N GLY A 174 -18.07 -18.05 -0.06
CA GLY A 174 -17.39 -18.89 0.89
C GLY A 174 -17.30 -20.33 0.39
N PRO A 175 -16.53 -21.19 1.08
CA PRO A 175 -16.31 -22.57 0.66
C PRO A 175 -17.59 -23.40 0.57
N GLU A 176 -18.65 -23.03 1.30
CA GLU A 176 -19.97 -23.69 1.28
C GLU A 176 -20.72 -23.50 -0.04
N ARG A 177 -20.32 -22.55 -0.87
CA ARG A 177 -20.90 -22.31 -2.20
C ARG A 177 -20.25 -23.14 -3.30
N VAL A 178 -19.04 -23.66 -3.07
CA VAL A 178 -18.27 -24.45 -4.05
C VAL A 178 -18.90 -25.83 -4.26
N ARG A 179 -19.09 -26.23 -5.50
CA ARG A 179 -19.77 -27.49 -5.87
C ARG A 179 -18.98 -28.26 -6.92
N PRO A 180 -19.07 -29.58 -6.91
CA PRO A 180 -18.55 -30.41 -8.01
C PRO A 180 -19.20 -30.01 -9.35
N GLY A 181 -18.36 -29.70 -10.34
CA GLY A 181 -18.79 -29.23 -11.66
C GLY A 181 -18.58 -27.71 -11.87
N ASP A 182 -18.21 -26.97 -10.85
CA ASP A 182 -17.83 -25.56 -11.00
C ASP A 182 -16.62 -25.41 -11.94
N VAL A 183 -16.62 -24.33 -12.71
CA VAL A 183 -15.54 -24.02 -13.66
C VAL A 183 -14.48 -23.19 -12.98
N ILE A 184 -13.22 -23.61 -13.14
CA ILE A 184 -12.08 -22.84 -12.65
C ILE A 184 -11.61 -21.90 -13.76
N ILE A 185 -11.62 -20.58 -13.47
CA ILE A 185 -11.12 -19.55 -14.37
C ILE A 185 -9.77 -19.07 -13.82
N ALA A 186 -8.72 -19.13 -14.65
CA ALA A 186 -7.40 -18.62 -14.31
C ALA A 186 -7.20 -17.21 -14.88
N MET A 187 -6.72 -16.31 -14.06
CA MET A 187 -6.27 -14.97 -14.47
C MET A 187 -4.75 -14.90 -14.40
N GLY A 188 -4.10 -14.33 -15.45
CA GLY A 188 -2.64 -14.21 -15.50
C GLY A 188 -2.11 -13.25 -14.45
N SER A 189 -0.95 -13.59 -13.86
CA SER A 189 -0.20 -12.67 -12.99
C SER A 189 0.61 -11.65 -13.80
N SER A 190 1.05 -10.57 -13.16
CA SER A 190 2.00 -9.59 -13.72
C SER A 190 3.47 -10.00 -13.49
N GLY A 191 3.72 -10.90 -12.56
CA GLY A 191 5.05 -11.34 -12.14
C GLY A 191 5.00 -12.10 -10.82
N LEU A 192 6.00 -11.92 -9.98
CA LEU A 192 6.06 -12.55 -8.64
C LEU A 192 5.06 -11.94 -7.63
N HIS A 193 4.42 -10.84 -7.98
CA HIS A 193 3.53 -10.07 -7.12
C HIS A 193 4.23 -9.49 -5.87
N SER A 194 3.69 -9.72 -4.65
CA SER A 194 4.22 -9.16 -3.41
C SER A 194 4.75 -10.24 -2.46
N ASN A 195 4.14 -11.41 -2.43
CA ASN A 195 4.52 -12.48 -1.52
C ASN A 195 5.75 -13.28 -2.02
N GLY A 196 6.46 -13.94 -1.08
CA GLY A 196 7.58 -14.84 -1.41
C GLY A 196 8.94 -14.16 -1.61
N TYR A 197 9.05 -12.85 -1.45
CA TYR A 197 10.29 -12.09 -1.71
C TYR A 197 11.44 -12.42 -0.77
N SER A 198 11.20 -12.91 0.43
CA SER A 198 12.27 -13.41 1.30
C SER A 198 13.03 -14.57 0.65
N LEU A 199 12.32 -15.50 0.02
CA LEU A 199 12.93 -16.62 -0.71
C LEU A 199 13.54 -16.16 -2.05
N ALA A 200 12.81 -15.38 -2.83
CA ALA A 200 13.29 -14.87 -4.12
C ALA A 200 14.60 -14.09 -3.97
N ARG A 201 14.67 -13.16 -3.02
CA ARG A 201 15.89 -12.41 -2.72
C ARG A 201 17.04 -13.31 -2.27
N LYS A 202 16.77 -14.29 -1.42
CA LYS A 202 17.79 -15.24 -0.97
C LYS A 202 18.36 -16.03 -2.13
N VAL A 203 17.51 -16.56 -3.02
CA VAL A 203 17.98 -17.34 -4.18
C VAL A 203 18.72 -16.44 -5.16
N LEU A 204 18.09 -15.39 -5.63
CA LEU A 204 18.61 -14.58 -6.74
C LEU A 204 19.80 -13.71 -6.32
N LEU A 205 19.73 -13.05 -5.15
CA LEU A 205 20.72 -12.04 -4.76
C LEU A 205 21.84 -12.62 -3.88
N GLU A 206 21.54 -13.59 -2.97
CA GLU A 206 22.53 -14.13 -2.05
C GLU A 206 23.23 -15.39 -2.62
N ILE A 207 22.46 -16.34 -3.18
CA ILE A 207 23.01 -17.60 -3.69
C ILE A 207 23.56 -17.41 -5.11
N ASP A 208 22.74 -16.97 -6.04
CA ASP A 208 23.12 -16.78 -7.45
C ASP A 208 23.88 -15.47 -7.69
N ARG A 209 23.89 -14.58 -6.69
CA ARG A 209 24.60 -13.27 -6.71
C ARG A 209 24.27 -12.43 -7.93
N MET A 210 23.03 -12.49 -8.39
CA MET A 210 22.54 -11.65 -9.48
C MET A 210 22.54 -10.19 -9.07
N ASN A 211 22.80 -9.30 -10.01
CA ASN A 211 22.75 -7.86 -9.79
C ASN A 211 21.37 -7.31 -10.16
N LEU A 212 20.75 -6.55 -9.27
CA LEU A 212 19.45 -5.91 -9.54
C LEU A 212 19.48 -5.00 -10.78
N ALA A 213 20.61 -4.31 -11.03
CA ALA A 213 20.80 -3.49 -12.23
C ALA A 213 21.21 -4.31 -13.48
N GLY A 214 21.43 -5.62 -13.34
CA GLY A 214 21.79 -6.50 -14.44
C GLY A 214 20.61 -6.76 -15.36
N HIS A 215 20.83 -6.60 -16.68
CA HIS A 215 19.83 -6.95 -17.69
C HIS A 215 19.65 -8.47 -17.77
N VAL A 216 18.41 -8.93 -17.83
CA VAL A 216 18.05 -10.34 -18.01
C VAL A 216 17.35 -10.45 -19.35
N GLU A 217 17.97 -11.19 -20.29
CA GLU A 217 17.51 -11.24 -21.68
C GLU A 217 16.10 -11.82 -21.80
N GLU A 218 15.77 -12.83 -20.99
CA GLU A 218 14.47 -13.48 -20.96
C GLU A 218 13.33 -12.53 -20.54
N PHE A 219 13.64 -11.51 -19.74
CA PHE A 219 12.67 -10.51 -19.31
C PHE A 219 12.69 -9.26 -20.19
N GLY A 220 13.77 -9.03 -20.95
CA GLY A 220 13.98 -7.81 -21.74
C GLY A 220 14.17 -6.54 -20.89
N ARG A 221 14.47 -6.69 -19.61
CA ARG A 221 14.64 -5.62 -18.62
C ARG A 221 15.61 -6.03 -17.51
N THR A 222 15.93 -5.15 -16.58
CA THR A 222 16.79 -5.49 -15.45
C THR A 222 16.07 -6.41 -14.47
N LEU A 223 16.84 -7.18 -13.68
CA LEU A 223 16.28 -8.00 -12.61
C LEU A 223 15.48 -7.16 -11.60
N GLY A 224 15.98 -5.97 -11.25
CA GLY A 224 15.28 -5.06 -10.33
C GLY A 224 13.94 -4.59 -10.87
N GLU A 225 13.86 -4.24 -12.17
CA GLU A 225 12.61 -3.87 -12.82
C GLU A 225 11.62 -5.03 -12.84
N GLU A 226 12.08 -6.26 -13.12
CA GLU A 226 11.24 -7.46 -13.04
C GLU A 226 10.70 -7.69 -11.64
N LEU A 227 11.58 -7.61 -10.64
CA LEU A 227 11.19 -7.82 -9.24
C LEU A 227 10.31 -6.67 -8.68
N LEU A 228 10.31 -5.50 -9.29
CA LEU A 228 9.44 -4.38 -8.92
C LEU A 228 8.18 -4.27 -9.78
N GLU A 229 7.96 -5.21 -10.70
CA GLU A 229 6.67 -5.27 -11.40
C GLU A 229 5.53 -5.34 -10.37
N PRO A 230 4.58 -4.38 -10.41
CA PRO A 230 3.51 -4.34 -9.41
C PRO A 230 2.60 -5.55 -9.48
N THR A 231 2.06 -5.93 -8.36
CA THR A 231 0.97 -6.89 -8.26
C THR A 231 -0.22 -6.41 -9.07
N ARG A 232 -0.75 -7.27 -9.92
CA ARG A 232 -2.00 -7.01 -10.64
C ARG A 232 -3.16 -6.98 -9.64
N ILE A 233 -4.01 -5.97 -9.75
CA ILE A 233 -5.21 -5.82 -8.92
C ILE A 233 -6.37 -6.51 -9.63
N TYR A 234 -6.96 -7.53 -9.00
CA TYR A 234 -8.03 -8.34 -9.59
C TYR A 234 -9.43 -7.93 -9.13
N ALA A 235 -9.53 -6.91 -8.28
CA ALA A 235 -10.77 -6.53 -7.60
C ALA A 235 -11.96 -6.35 -8.55
N ARG A 236 -11.79 -5.64 -9.68
CA ARG A 236 -12.88 -5.43 -10.64
C ARG A 236 -13.23 -6.69 -11.42
N ASP A 237 -12.21 -7.46 -11.81
CA ASP A 237 -12.40 -8.70 -12.57
C ASP A 237 -13.13 -9.74 -11.71
N CYS A 238 -12.74 -9.93 -10.47
CA CYS A 238 -13.39 -10.83 -9.51
C CYS A 238 -14.84 -10.42 -9.26
N ARG A 239 -15.10 -9.13 -9.04
CA ARG A 239 -16.46 -8.62 -8.85
C ARG A 239 -17.37 -8.77 -10.08
N ALA A 240 -16.80 -8.77 -11.26
CA ALA A 240 -17.56 -8.98 -12.50
C ALA A 240 -17.91 -10.48 -12.71
N LEU A 241 -17.19 -11.38 -12.06
CA LEU A 241 -17.41 -12.83 -12.13
C LEU A 241 -18.33 -13.35 -11.03
N ALA A 242 -18.39 -12.65 -9.88
CA ALA A 242 -19.25 -13.00 -8.75
C ALA A 242 -20.70 -12.54 -8.96
#